data_fc77b05d2d663b7d3aa452802db9d655
#
_entry.id   fc77b05d2d663b7d3aa452802db9d655
#
_cell.length_a   1.000
_cell.length_b   1.000
_cell.length_c   1.000
_cell.angle_alpha   90.00
_cell.angle_beta   90.00
_cell.angle_gamma   90.00
#
_symmetry.space_group_name_H-M   'P 1'
#
loop_
_entity.id
_entity.type
_entity.pdbx_description
1 polymer ?
#
loop_
_entity_poly.entity_id
_entity_poly.type
_entity_poly.pdbx_seq_one_letter_code
_entity_poly.pdbx_strand_id
1 'polypeptide(L)'
;MVVAEAAVVIPMMAIVALVLAWGVSVTADVMTLADATRQAARDIARGVSTADAIREAQRRAPQAVVRIDESVDAITVTARRDVSPPFPALDGLRLPISQSVTLPREWQ
;
A
#
# COMPACT_ATOMS: atom_id res chain seq x y z
N MET A 1 8.68 -44.95 -3.31
CA MET A 1 7.81 -44.29 -2.32
C MET A 1 8.37 -42.95 -1.83
N VAL A 2 9.62 -42.91 -1.39
CA VAL A 2 10.22 -41.63 -0.89
C VAL A 2 10.31 -40.58 -2.00
N VAL A 3 10.61 -40.96 -3.25
CA VAL A 3 10.70 -40.04 -4.38
C VAL A 3 9.33 -39.46 -4.73
N ALA A 4 8.25 -40.24 -4.64
CA ALA A 4 6.91 -39.77 -4.91
C ALA A 4 6.43 -38.77 -3.87
N GLU A 5 6.78 -38.95 -2.60
CA GLU A 5 6.47 -38.00 -1.55
C GLU A 5 7.22 -36.66 -1.77
N ALA A 6 8.52 -36.73 -2.12
CA ALA A 6 9.29 -35.52 -2.41
C ALA A 6 8.74 -34.78 -3.62
N ALA A 7 8.23 -35.49 -4.62
CA ALA A 7 7.65 -34.91 -5.83
C ALA A 7 6.39 -34.07 -5.50
N VAL A 8 5.69 -34.38 -4.42
CA VAL A 8 4.51 -33.63 -3.98
C VAL A 8 4.89 -32.55 -2.98
N VAL A 9 5.78 -32.86 -2.04
CA VAL A 9 6.13 -31.96 -0.92
C VAL A 9 6.94 -30.76 -1.42
N ILE A 10 7.90 -30.95 -2.33
CA ILE A 10 8.77 -29.87 -2.80
C ILE A 10 7.97 -28.77 -3.52
N PRO A 11 7.08 -29.09 -4.47
CA PRO A 11 6.25 -28.04 -5.08
C PRO A 11 5.35 -27.34 -4.08
N MET A 12 4.79 -28.07 -3.12
CA MET A 12 3.93 -27.45 -2.08
C MET A 12 4.71 -26.48 -1.21
N MET A 13 5.93 -26.85 -0.81
CA MET A 13 6.79 -25.97 -0.03
C MET A 13 7.18 -24.71 -0.83
N ALA A 14 7.42 -24.86 -2.14
CA ALA A 14 7.72 -23.73 -3.00
C ALA A 14 6.53 -22.78 -3.09
N ILE A 15 5.31 -23.30 -3.19
CA ILE A 15 4.10 -22.46 -3.21
C ILE A 15 3.93 -21.73 -1.88
N VAL A 16 4.12 -22.41 -0.76
CA VAL A 16 4.03 -21.80 0.56
C VAL A 16 5.07 -20.67 0.71
N ALA A 17 6.31 -20.94 0.29
CA ALA A 17 7.37 -19.94 0.34
C ALA A 17 7.02 -18.71 -0.51
N LEU A 18 6.45 -18.93 -1.70
CA LEU A 18 6.05 -17.84 -2.59
C LEU A 18 4.92 -17.00 -1.98
N VAL A 19 3.93 -17.64 -1.37
CA VAL A 19 2.83 -16.93 -0.69
C VAL A 19 3.34 -16.12 0.50
N LEU A 20 4.27 -16.69 1.29
CA LEU A 20 4.86 -15.96 2.41
C LEU A 20 5.69 -14.76 1.94
N ALA A 21 6.48 -14.93 0.87
CA ALA A 21 7.24 -13.83 0.28
C ALA A 21 6.33 -12.72 -0.23
N TRP A 22 5.22 -13.09 -0.86
CA TRP A 22 4.23 -12.12 -1.32
C TRP A 22 3.59 -11.38 -0.13
N GLY A 23 3.26 -12.10 0.95
CA GLY A 23 2.72 -11.48 2.16
C GLY A 23 3.65 -10.44 2.75
N VAL A 24 4.96 -10.72 2.79
CA VAL A 24 5.97 -9.76 3.24
C VAL A 24 6.00 -8.54 2.32
N SER A 25 5.93 -8.76 1.00
CA SER A 25 5.91 -7.69 0.00
C SER A 25 4.68 -6.79 0.18
N VAL A 26 3.50 -7.38 0.41
CA VAL A 26 2.27 -6.60 0.66
C VAL A 26 2.40 -5.77 1.93
N THR A 27 2.99 -6.33 2.98
CA THR A 27 3.24 -5.60 4.22
C THR A 27 4.14 -4.39 3.97
N ALA A 28 5.20 -4.55 3.18
CA ALA A 28 6.08 -3.44 2.81
C ALA A 28 5.32 -2.37 2.03
N ASP A 29 4.43 -2.76 1.12
CA ASP A 29 3.58 -1.82 0.37
C ASP A 29 2.65 -1.03 1.30
N VAL A 30 2.05 -1.70 2.28
CA VAL A 30 1.19 -1.05 3.27
C VAL A 30 1.98 0.00 4.07
N MET A 31 3.21 -0.35 4.47
CA MET A 31 4.07 0.58 5.19
C MET A 31 4.47 1.78 4.34
N THR A 32 4.75 1.55 3.06
CA THR A 32 5.07 2.63 2.12
C THR A 32 3.88 3.57 1.95
N LEU A 33 2.68 3.04 1.83
CA LEU A 33 1.46 3.85 1.76
C LEU A 33 1.26 4.66 3.05
N ALA A 34 1.46 4.03 4.20
CA ALA A 34 1.31 4.70 5.49
C ALA A 34 2.31 5.86 5.62
N ASP A 35 3.56 5.64 5.23
CA ASP A 35 4.58 6.69 5.27
C ASP A 35 4.25 7.84 4.31
N ALA A 36 3.77 7.51 3.11
CA ALA A 36 3.38 8.52 2.13
C ALA A 36 2.22 9.39 2.64
N THR A 37 1.21 8.78 3.28
CA THR A 37 0.09 9.54 3.83
C THR A 37 0.51 10.40 5.00
N ARG A 38 1.36 9.90 5.88
CA ARG A 38 1.86 10.69 7.02
C ARG A 38 2.69 11.88 6.55
N GLN A 39 3.54 11.67 5.55
CA GLN A 39 4.37 12.74 5.02
C GLN A 39 3.50 13.80 4.33
N ALA A 40 2.51 13.38 3.53
CA ALA A 40 1.58 14.31 2.90
C ALA A 40 0.82 15.13 3.95
N ALA A 41 0.38 14.49 5.02
CA ALA A 41 -0.30 15.16 6.11
C ALA A 41 0.59 16.22 6.77
N ARG A 42 1.85 15.88 7.04
CA ARG A 42 2.81 16.84 7.60
C ARG A 42 3.06 18.00 6.65
N ASP A 43 3.17 17.72 5.35
CA ASP A 43 3.40 18.76 4.35
C ASP A 43 2.24 19.76 4.34
N ILE A 44 1.01 19.27 4.38
CA ILE A 44 -0.18 20.12 4.44
C ILE A 44 -0.20 20.95 5.73
N ALA A 45 0.16 20.32 6.84
CA ALA A 45 0.24 21.02 8.13
C ALA A 45 1.27 22.15 8.12
N ARG A 46 2.31 22.04 7.30
CA ARG A 46 3.34 23.07 7.14
C ARG A 46 3.01 24.12 6.09
N GLY A 47 1.84 24.03 5.48
CA GLY A 47 1.41 25.00 4.48
C GLY A 47 1.76 24.66 3.04
N VAL A 48 2.24 23.45 2.78
CA VAL A 48 2.49 22.99 1.41
C VAL A 48 1.15 22.82 0.69
N SER A 49 1.10 23.21 -0.59
CA SER A 49 -0.14 23.10 -1.36
C SER A 49 -0.57 21.65 -1.50
N THR A 50 -1.88 21.44 -1.64
CA THR A 50 -2.44 20.09 -1.84
C THR A 50 -1.84 19.41 -3.05
N ALA A 51 -1.69 20.12 -4.17
CA ALA A 51 -1.12 19.56 -5.39
C ALA A 51 0.33 19.09 -5.18
N ASP A 52 1.14 19.87 -4.48
CA ASP A 52 2.53 19.52 -4.21
C ASP A 52 2.64 18.36 -3.23
N ALA A 53 1.76 18.32 -2.22
CA ALA A 53 1.72 17.22 -1.26
C ALA A 53 1.36 15.90 -1.95
N ILE A 54 0.38 15.92 -2.85
CA ILE A 54 -0.01 14.75 -3.64
C ILE A 54 1.17 14.29 -4.50
N ARG A 55 1.83 15.22 -5.17
CA ARG A 55 2.94 14.92 -6.07
C ARG A 55 4.09 14.25 -5.31
N GLU A 56 4.43 14.77 -4.15
CA GLU A 56 5.48 14.19 -3.30
C GLU A 56 5.09 12.81 -2.79
N ALA A 57 3.82 12.63 -2.37
CA ALA A 57 3.33 11.33 -1.92
C ALA A 57 3.38 10.30 -3.04
N GLN A 58 3.05 10.69 -4.27
CA GLN A 58 3.11 9.79 -5.43
C GLN A 58 4.54 9.43 -5.80
N ARG A 59 5.51 10.31 -5.55
CA ARG A 59 6.93 9.95 -5.75
C ARG A 59 7.39 8.89 -4.76
N ARG A 60 6.86 8.90 -3.54
CA ARG A 60 7.17 7.90 -2.51
C ARG A 60 6.47 6.58 -2.77
N ALA A 61 5.26 6.64 -3.33
CA ALA A 61 4.45 5.47 -3.65
C ALA A 61 3.93 5.59 -5.09
N PRO A 62 4.79 5.28 -6.11
CA PRO A 62 4.46 5.56 -7.51
C PRO A 62 3.22 4.84 -8.03
N GLN A 63 2.88 3.70 -7.45
CA GLN A 63 1.72 2.92 -7.91
C GLN A 63 0.45 3.23 -7.13
N ALA A 64 0.53 4.16 -6.17
CA ALA A 64 -0.60 4.54 -5.34
C ALA A 64 -1.39 5.68 -5.95
N VAL A 65 -2.68 5.70 -5.70
CA VAL A 65 -3.53 6.85 -5.95
C VAL A 65 -3.67 7.60 -4.63
N VAL A 66 -3.24 8.84 -4.61
CA VAL A 66 -3.29 9.68 -3.40
C VAL A 66 -4.42 10.67 -3.54
N ARG A 67 -5.24 10.76 -2.51
CA ARG A 67 -6.39 11.64 -2.49
C ARG A 67 -6.41 12.44 -1.20
N ILE A 68 -6.74 13.71 -1.32
CA ILE A 68 -6.85 14.60 -0.17
C ILE A 68 -8.26 15.17 -0.16
N ASP A 69 -8.97 14.89 0.92
CA ASP A 69 -10.33 15.38 1.13
C ASP A 69 -10.28 16.43 2.23
N GLU A 70 -10.77 17.63 1.93
CA GLU A 70 -10.84 18.74 2.88
C GLU A 70 -12.28 18.94 3.34
N SER A 71 -12.45 19.00 4.64
CA SER A 71 -13.73 19.36 5.25
C SER A 71 -13.54 20.60 6.12
N VAL A 72 -14.63 21.09 6.69
CA VAL A 72 -14.58 22.25 7.58
C VAL A 72 -13.70 21.97 8.80
N ASP A 73 -13.75 20.76 9.31
CA ASP A 73 -13.11 20.39 10.59
C ASP A 73 -11.81 19.62 10.43
N ALA A 74 -11.56 19.03 9.25
CA ALA A 74 -10.45 18.09 9.11
C ALA A 74 -9.97 17.98 7.67
N ILE A 75 -8.73 17.53 7.52
CA ILE A 75 -8.14 17.16 6.23
C ILE A 75 -7.80 15.69 6.31
N THR A 76 -8.27 14.91 5.36
CA THR A 76 -8.00 13.47 5.29
C THR A 76 -7.16 13.17 4.06
N VAL A 77 -6.01 12.55 4.27
CA VAL A 77 -5.13 12.07 3.19
C VAL A 77 -5.30 10.57 3.08
N THR A 78 -5.65 10.10 1.92
CA THR A 78 -5.83 8.66 1.64
C THR A 78 -4.93 8.24 0.49
N ALA A 79 -4.16 7.18 0.68
CA ALA A 79 -3.39 6.54 -0.38
C ALA A 79 -3.93 5.13 -0.59
N ARG A 80 -4.16 4.79 -1.84
CA ARG A 80 -4.72 3.50 -2.21
C ARG A 80 -3.90 2.86 -3.31
N ARG A 81 -3.73 1.55 -3.24
CA ARG A 81 -3.04 0.77 -4.25
C ARG A 81 -3.67 -0.60 -4.34
N ASP A 82 -3.75 -1.15 -5.54
CA ASP A 82 -4.16 -2.52 -5.76
C ASP A 82 -2.92 -3.41 -5.85
N VAL A 83 -2.97 -4.56 -5.18
CA VAL A 83 -1.93 -5.57 -5.24
C VAL A 83 -2.51 -6.86 -5.84
N SER A 84 -1.67 -7.59 -6.56
CA SER A 84 -2.07 -8.85 -7.20
C SER A 84 -1.27 -10.00 -6.61
N PRO A 85 -1.87 -11.21 -6.48
CA PRO A 85 -1.12 -12.39 -6.08
C PRO A 85 -0.04 -12.75 -7.11
N PRO A 86 1.04 -13.45 -6.70
CA PRO A 86 2.17 -13.78 -7.58
C PRO A 86 1.92 -14.95 -8.51
N PHE A 87 0.67 -15.31 -8.76
CA PHE A 87 0.29 -16.45 -9.63
C PHE A 87 -0.35 -15.92 -10.90
N PRO A 88 0.18 -16.26 -12.10
CA PRO A 88 -0.41 -15.81 -13.36
C PRO A 88 -1.88 -16.16 -13.53
N ALA A 89 -2.31 -17.31 -12.98
CA ALA A 89 -3.71 -17.73 -13.02
C ALA A 89 -4.64 -16.77 -12.25
N LEU A 90 -4.09 -15.96 -11.33
CA LEU A 90 -4.84 -15.04 -10.50
C LEU A 90 -4.57 -13.57 -10.85
N ASP A 91 -4.04 -13.30 -12.05
CA ASP A 91 -3.71 -11.93 -12.47
C ASP A 91 -4.92 -10.99 -12.47
N GLY A 92 -6.12 -11.54 -12.67
CA GLY A 92 -7.35 -10.75 -12.61
C GLY A 92 -7.80 -10.39 -11.21
N LEU A 93 -7.22 -11.01 -10.19
CA LEU A 93 -7.58 -10.74 -8.81
C LEU A 93 -6.75 -9.59 -8.28
N ARG A 94 -7.43 -8.51 -7.87
CA ARG A 94 -6.78 -7.33 -7.31
C ARG A 94 -7.29 -7.07 -5.92
N LEU A 95 -6.37 -6.97 -4.97
CA LEU A 95 -6.69 -6.70 -3.58
C LEU A 95 -6.36 -5.25 -3.27
N PRO A 96 -7.36 -4.44 -2.90
CA PRO A 96 -7.09 -3.04 -2.58
C PRO A 96 -6.47 -2.93 -1.19
N ILE A 97 -5.40 -2.15 -1.09
CA ILE A 97 -4.85 -1.74 0.19
C ILE A 97 -4.94 -0.22 0.26
N SER A 98 -5.27 0.31 1.42
CA SER A 98 -5.38 1.73 1.61
C SER A 98 -4.91 2.14 2.99
N GLN A 99 -4.40 3.35 3.08
CA GLN A 99 -4.01 3.98 4.34
C GLN A 99 -4.55 5.40 4.33
N SER A 100 -5.02 5.86 5.47
CA SER A 100 -5.50 7.23 5.58
C SER A 100 -5.06 7.85 6.90
N VAL A 101 -4.85 9.17 6.86
CA VAL A 101 -4.50 9.97 8.03
C VAL A 101 -5.43 11.17 8.02
N THR A 102 -6.04 11.48 9.15
CA THR A 102 -6.92 12.63 9.32
C THR A 102 -6.26 13.63 10.25
N LEU A 103 -6.20 14.90 9.82
CA LEU A 103 -5.66 15.99 10.58
C LEU A 103 -6.78 16.97 10.93
N PRO A 104 -6.88 17.41 12.18
CA PRO A 104 -7.81 18.49 12.53
C PRO A 104 -7.35 19.81 11.92
N ARG A 105 -8.30 20.67 11.50
CA ARG A 105 -7.98 21.97 10.90
C ARG A 105 -7.80 23.09 11.91
N GLU A 106 -8.08 22.84 13.16
CA GLU A 106 -8.11 23.87 14.19
C GLU A 106 -6.76 24.53 14.48
N TRP A 107 -5.67 24.01 13.95
CA TRP A 107 -4.33 24.56 14.16
C TRP A 107 -3.65 25.02 12.87
N GLN A 108 -4.46 25.33 11.88
CA GLN A 108 -3.98 25.91 10.61
C GLN A 108 -4.21 27.42 10.54
#